data_f65ec2c66879541c1b60961e1cf74998
#
_entry.id   f65ec2c66879541c1b60961e1cf74998
#
_cell.length_a   1.000
_cell.length_b   1.000
_cell.length_c   1.000
_cell.angle_alpha   90.00
_cell.angle_beta   90.00
_cell.angle_gamma   90.00
#
_symmetry.space_group_name_H-M   'P 1'
#
loop_
_entity.id
_entity.type
_entity.pdbx_description
1 polymer ?
#
loop_
_entity_poly.entity_id
_entity_poly.type
_entity_poly.pdbx_seq_one_letter_code
_entity_poly.pdbx_strand_id
1 'polypeptide(L)'
;ILCFTNYFESDMSQPNNPIPARKATVARDTLETQIVVSLNLDGTGEAVFDTGIPFLEHMLDQIARHGLIDLDIKAKGDLHIDDHHTVEDLGITMGQAFTKAVGDKKGIRRYGHAYVPLDEALSRVVLDLSGRPGLEFNVPFTRSAVGGFDVDLFHEFFQGFINHANVTLHVDCLRGENSHHQVETVFKAFGRALRMALELDPRMAGVMPSTKGSL
;
A
#
# COMPACT_ATOMS: atom_id res chain seq x y z
N ILE A 1 -26.61 -11.15 52.86
CA ILE A 1 -27.29 -11.24 51.55
C ILE A 1 -27.40 -9.83 51.03
N LEU A 2 -26.44 -9.39 50.21
CA LEU A 2 -26.48 -8.14 49.48
C LEU A 2 -26.59 -8.47 47.99
N CYS A 3 -27.70 -8.06 47.41
CA CYS A 3 -28.11 -8.18 46.04
C CYS A 3 -27.22 -7.28 45.17
N PHE A 4 -26.44 -7.85 44.24
CA PHE A 4 -25.87 -7.12 43.12
C PHE A 4 -26.79 -7.34 41.92
N THR A 5 -27.65 -6.37 41.66
CA THR A 5 -28.43 -6.29 40.43
C THR A 5 -28.05 -5.03 39.67
N ASN A 6 -27.75 -5.25 38.38
CA ASN A 6 -27.89 -4.33 37.25
C ASN A 6 -26.99 -3.12 37.15
N TYR A 7 -25.96 -3.25 36.37
CA TYR A 7 -25.47 -2.16 35.49
C TYR A 7 -24.81 -2.77 34.28
N PHE A 8 -25.55 -3.03 33.22
CA PHE A 8 -25.09 -3.11 31.83
C PHE A 8 -26.31 -3.08 30.88
N GLU A 9 -27.05 -1.97 30.90
CA GLU A 9 -27.79 -1.53 29.73
C GLU A 9 -26.96 -0.48 29.04
N SER A 10 -26.09 -0.90 28.13
CA SER A 10 -25.41 -0.02 27.21
C SER A 10 -26.40 0.40 26.11
N ASP A 11 -26.71 1.69 26.13
CA ASP A 11 -27.39 2.42 25.06
C ASP A 11 -26.77 2.10 23.70
N MET A 12 -27.43 1.22 22.90
CA MET A 12 -27.03 0.80 21.57
C MET A 12 -27.56 1.75 20.48
N SER A 13 -27.80 3.01 20.79
CA SER A 13 -28.21 4.03 19.82
C SER A 13 -27.07 4.99 19.49
N GLN A 14 -25.98 4.49 18.92
CA GLN A 14 -25.07 5.36 18.19
C GLN A 14 -25.61 5.50 16.76
N PRO A 15 -25.79 6.71 16.24
CA PRO A 15 -26.15 6.89 14.84
C PRO A 15 -25.03 6.29 13.98
N ASN A 16 -25.41 5.38 13.06
CA ASN A 16 -24.55 4.92 11.96
C ASN A 16 -24.19 6.12 11.08
N ASN A 17 -23.22 6.91 11.50
CA ASN A 17 -22.59 7.86 10.60
C ASN A 17 -21.76 7.00 9.63
N PRO A 18 -22.07 6.98 8.33
CA PRO A 18 -21.28 6.22 7.39
C PRO A 18 -19.83 6.71 7.47
N ILE A 19 -18.90 5.78 7.70
CA ILE A 19 -17.48 6.10 7.67
C ILE A 19 -17.19 6.72 6.30
N PRO A 20 -16.60 7.93 6.23
CA PRO A 20 -16.31 8.55 4.95
C PRO A 20 -15.46 7.61 4.10
N ALA A 21 -15.84 7.41 2.84
CA ALA A 21 -15.08 6.55 1.93
C ALA A 21 -13.63 7.05 1.83
N ARG A 22 -12.67 6.18 2.11
CA ARG A 22 -11.23 6.48 2.08
C ARG A 22 -10.74 6.49 0.62
N LYS A 23 -11.03 7.58 -0.08
CA LYS A 23 -10.74 7.77 -1.52
C LYS A 23 -9.93 9.04 -1.73
N ALA A 24 -9.04 9.02 -2.71
CA ALA A 24 -8.31 10.20 -3.13
C ALA A 24 -7.92 10.13 -4.60
N THR A 25 -7.82 11.29 -5.21
CA THR A 25 -7.18 11.48 -6.52
C THR A 25 -6.08 12.53 -6.37
N VAL A 26 -4.91 12.22 -6.94
CA VAL A 26 -3.75 13.12 -7.01
C VAL A 26 -3.25 13.15 -8.43
N ALA A 27 -2.98 14.37 -8.93
CA ALA A 27 -2.25 14.60 -10.16
C ALA A 27 -0.89 15.20 -9.82
N ARG A 28 0.14 14.78 -10.53
CA ARG A 28 1.51 15.26 -10.47
C ARG A 28 2.02 15.50 -11.88
N ASP A 29 2.38 16.75 -12.17
CA ASP A 29 2.93 17.16 -13.44
C ASP A 29 4.34 17.72 -13.21
N THR A 30 5.31 17.15 -13.91
CA THR A 30 6.70 17.59 -13.95
C THR A 30 7.10 17.87 -15.40
N LEU A 31 8.36 18.20 -15.65
CA LEU A 31 8.88 18.28 -17.02
C LEU A 31 9.11 16.90 -17.66
N GLU A 32 9.16 15.86 -16.84
CA GLU A 32 9.48 14.47 -17.22
C GLU A 32 8.25 13.57 -17.27
N THR A 33 7.27 13.82 -16.37
CA THR A 33 6.11 12.95 -16.20
C THR A 33 4.80 13.72 -16.01
N GLN A 34 3.69 13.11 -16.42
CA GLN A 34 2.32 13.54 -16.12
C GLN A 34 1.57 12.33 -15.56
N ILE A 35 1.26 12.34 -14.27
CA ILE A 35 0.71 11.18 -13.57
C ILE A 35 -0.57 11.56 -12.83
N VAL A 36 -1.61 10.73 -12.96
CA VAL A 36 -2.84 10.81 -12.18
C VAL A 36 -3.07 9.47 -11.51
N VAL A 37 -3.21 9.47 -10.20
CA VAL A 37 -3.56 8.30 -9.40
C VAL A 37 -4.88 8.57 -8.69
N SER A 38 -5.88 7.73 -8.93
CA SER A 38 -7.11 7.65 -8.14
C SER A 38 -7.13 6.32 -7.39
N LEU A 39 -7.41 6.35 -6.09
CA LEU A 39 -7.50 5.14 -5.30
C LEU A 39 -8.68 5.15 -4.33
N ASN A 40 -9.16 3.94 -4.02
CA ASN A 40 -10.17 3.69 -3.01
C ASN A 40 -9.67 2.57 -2.09
N LEU A 41 -9.37 2.90 -0.83
CA LEU A 41 -8.83 1.95 0.14
C LEU A 41 -9.87 0.95 0.64
N ASP A 42 -11.16 1.23 0.42
CA ASP A 42 -12.30 0.38 0.78
C ASP A 42 -12.94 -0.24 -0.50
N GLY A 43 -12.08 -0.56 -1.47
CA GLY A 43 -12.48 -1.09 -2.77
C GLY A 43 -12.71 -2.59 -2.81
N THR A 44 -12.80 -3.10 -4.03
CA THR A 44 -12.99 -4.54 -4.34
C THR A 44 -11.78 -5.12 -5.10
N GLY A 45 -10.78 -4.31 -5.38
CA GLY A 45 -9.59 -4.68 -6.15
C GLY A 45 -9.78 -4.49 -7.65
N GLU A 46 -10.62 -3.54 -8.05
CA GLU A 46 -10.75 -3.11 -9.44
C GLU A 46 -9.55 -2.25 -9.82
N ALA A 47 -9.01 -2.47 -11.02
CA ALA A 47 -7.83 -1.75 -11.48
C ALA A 47 -7.93 -1.37 -12.95
N VAL A 48 -7.49 -0.14 -13.26
CA VAL A 48 -7.34 0.37 -14.63
C VAL A 48 -5.97 1.05 -14.71
N PHE A 49 -5.15 0.63 -15.66
CA PHE A 49 -3.80 1.15 -15.83
C PHE A 49 -3.55 1.60 -17.27
N ASP A 50 -2.87 2.73 -17.40
CA ASP A 50 -2.35 3.28 -18.67
C ASP A 50 -1.03 3.99 -18.35
N THR A 51 0.04 3.20 -18.21
CA THR A 51 1.37 3.72 -17.80
C THR A 51 2.40 3.61 -18.90
N GLY A 52 2.14 2.78 -19.91
CA GLY A 52 3.11 2.43 -20.95
C GLY A 52 4.19 1.43 -20.50
N ILE A 53 4.11 0.91 -19.23
CA ILE A 53 5.07 -0.05 -18.66
C ILE A 53 4.30 -1.31 -18.22
N PRO A 54 4.06 -2.27 -19.12
CA PRO A 54 3.15 -3.41 -18.86
C PRO A 54 3.54 -4.26 -17.64
N PHE A 55 4.85 -4.41 -17.38
CA PHE A 55 5.29 -5.19 -16.23
C PHE A 55 5.01 -4.48 -14.89
N LEU A 56 5.16 -3.16 -14.85
CA LEU A 56 4.76 -2.36 -13.68
C LEU A 56 3.24 -2.47 -13.44
N GLU A 57 2.43 -2.35 -14.50
CA GLU A 57 0.96 -2.50 -14.41
C GLU A 57 0.58 -3.86 -13.84
N HIS A 58 1.25 -4.93 -14.27
CA HIS A 58 1.05 -6.27 -13.71
C HIS A 58 1.37 -6.32 -12.20
N MET A 59 2.42 -5.63 -11.75
CA MET A 59 2.77 -5.54 -10.32
C MET A 59 1.76 -4.70 -9.54
N LEU A 60 1.30 -3.59 -10.08
CA LEU A 60 0.27 -2.74 -9.46
C LEU A 60 -1.08 -3.48 -9.33
N ASP A 61 -1.43 -4.34 -10.30
CA ASP A 61 -2.62 -5.20 -10.20
C ASP A 61 -2.54 -6.16 -9.01
N GLN A 62 -1.34 -6.63 -8.63
CA GLN A 62 -1.17 -7.45 -7.42
C GLN A 62 -1.51 -6.65 -6.16
N ILE A 63 -1.16 -5.36 -6.10
CA ILE A 63 -1.54 -4.49 -4.97
C ILE A 63 -3.06 -4.34 -4.92
N ALA A 64 -3.69 -3.99 -6.04
CA ALA A 64 -5.13 -3.80 -6.13
C ALA A 64 -5.88 -5.07 -5.71
N ARG A 65 -5.59 -6.17 -6.36
CA ARG A 65 -6.26 -7.46 -6.18
C ARG A 65 -6.13 -8.01 -4.76
N HIS A 66 -4.92 -8.03 -4.23
CA HIS A 66 -4.64 -8.63 -2.92
C HIS A 66 -4.87 -7.66 -1.76
N GLY A 67 -4.81 -6.35 -2.02
CA GLY A 67 -5.15 -5.30 -1.09
C GLY A 67 -6.65 -5.00 -0.98
N LEU A 68 -7.46 -5.44 -1.96
CA LEU A 68 -8.84 -4.99 -2.19
C LEU A 68 -8.93 -3.46 -2.27
N ILE A 69 -7.95 -2.87 -2.94
CA ILE A 69 -7.86 -1.43 -3.20
C ILE A 69 -8.21 -1.20 -4.67
N ASP A 70 -9.16 -0.31 -4.97
CA ASP A 70 -9.38 0.05 -6.35
C ASP A 70 -8.32 1.08 -6.78
N LEU A 71 -7.73 0.90 -7.96
CA LEU A 71 -6.69 1.75 -8.53
C LEU A 71 -7.04 2.15 -9.97
N ASP A 72 -7.06 3.46 -10.26
CA ASP A 72 -7.08 4.01 -11.62
C ASP A 72 -5.84 4.89 -11.77
N ILE A 73 -4.90 4.46 -12.63
CA ILE A 73 -3.58 5.09 -12.79
C ILE A 73 -3.34 5.38 -14.27
N LYS A 74 -3.07 6.65 -14.53
CA LYS A 74 -2.62 7.12 -15.86
C LYS A 74 -1.28 7.81 -15.69
N ALA A 75 -0.30 7.40 -16.49
CA ALA A 75 1.03 7.99 -16.50
C ALA A 75 1.52 8.17 -17.93
N LYS A 76 2.08 9.34 -18.18
CA LYS A 76 2.82 9.62 -19.40
C LYS A 76 4.17 10.19 -19.00
N GLY A 77 5.22 9.41 -19.21
CA GLY A 77 6.58 9.81 -18.90
C GLY A 77 7.48 9.80 -20.15
N ASP A 78 8.72 10.15 -19.94
CA ASP A 78 9.79 10.20 -20.91
C ASP A 78 10.43 8.82 -21.18
N LEU A 79 9.61 7.78 -21.38
CA LEU A 79 10.00 6.37 -21.58
C LEU A 79 11.01 6.14 -22.72
N HIS A 80 11.26 7.16 -23.55
CA HIS A 80 12.31 7.10 -24.57
C HIS A 80 13.72 7.22 -23.97
N ILE A 81 13.83 7.67 -22.71
CA ILE A 81 15.06 7.66 -21.93
C ILE A 81 15.19 6.30 -21.23
N ASP A 82 14.33 6.05 -20.27
CA ASP A 82 14.12 4.78 -19.57
C ASP A 82 12.82 4.85 -18.72
N ASP A 83 12.56 3.83 -17.91
CA ASP A 83 11.35 3.76 -17.08
C ASP A 83 11.50 4.50 -15.73
N HIS A 84 12.71 4.97 -15.36
CA HIS A 84 13.06 5.42 -14.00
C HIS A 84 12.14 6.54 -13.50
N HIS A 85 12.09 7.66 -14.24
CA HIS A 85 11.29 8.83 -13.82
C HIS A 85 9.81 8.49 -13.66
N THR A 86 9.27 7.65 -14.56
CA THR A 86 7.87 7.24 -14.52
C THR A 86 7.59 6.37 -13.29
N VAL A 87 8.46 5.42 -12.97
CA VAL A 87 8.30 4.48 -11.86
C VAL A 87 8.42 5.22 -10.52
N GLU A 88 9.44 6.06 -10.35
CA GLU A 88 9.65 6.85 -9.13
C GLU A 88 8.48 7.81 -8.90
N ASP A 89 8.14 8.63 -9.90
CA ASP A 89 7.06 9.62 -9.80
C ASP A 89 5.68 8.96 -9.59
N LEU A 90 5.48 7.75 -10.10
CA LEU A 90 4.27 6.97 -9.81
C LEU A 90 4.24 6.54 -8.35
N GLY A 91 5.35 6.06 -7.79
CA GLY A 91 5.49 5.76 -6.37
C GLY A 91 5.17 6.98 -5.51
N ILE A 92 5.75 8.14 -5.82
CA ILE A 92 5.49 9.44 -5.17
C ILE A 92 4.00 9.78 -5.19
N THR A 93 3.40 9.77 -6.39
CA THR A 93 2.00 10.17 -6.58
C THR A 93 1.03 9.23 -5.85
N MET A 94 1.32 7.92 -5.90
CA MET A 94 0.55 6.90 -5.18
C MET A 94 0.67 7.08 -3.66
N GLY A 95 1.87 7.40 -3.13
CA GLY A 95 2.09 7.69 -1.71
C GLY A 95 1.32 8.94 -1.25
N GLN A 96 1.27 9.98 -2.07
CA GLN A 96 0.48 11.20 -1.80
C GLN A 96 -1.03 10.90 -1.79
N ALA A 97 -1.52 10.11 -2.75
CA ALA A 97 -2.92 9.71 -2.81
C ALA A 97 -3.29 8.83 -1.60
N PHE A 98 -2.41 7.90 -1.21
CA PHE A 98 -2.56 7.05 -0.03
C PHE A 98 -2.71 7.88 1.24
N THR A 99 -1.81 8.84 1.49
CA THR A 99 -1.86 9.73 2.66
C THR A 99 -3.17 10.51 2.73
N LYS A 100 -3.65 11.04 1.59
CA LYS A 100 -4.93 11.75 1.54
C LYS A 100 -6.11 10.83 1.86
N ALA A 101 -6.10 9.61 1.35
CA ALA A 101 -7.20 8.67 1.52
C ALA A 101 -7.25 8.08 2.93
N VAL A 102 -6.11 7.76 3.53
CA VAL A 102 -6.06 7.16 4.88
C VAL A 102 -6.48 8.13 5.98
N GLY A 103 -6.33 9.43 5.74
CA GLY A 103 -6.75 10.48 6.67
C GLY A 103 -6.02 10.44 8.01
N ASP A 104 -6.77 10.57 9.10
CA ASP A 104 -6.22 10.72 10.47
C ASP A 104 -5.79 9.40 11.12
N LYS A 105 -5.98 8.27 10.45
CA LYS A 105 -5.60 6.92 10.91
C LYS A 105 -6.28 6.43 12.19
N LYS A 106 -7.37 7.09 12.65
CA LYS A 106 -8.12 6.62 13.81
C LYS A 106 -8.89 5.34 13.51
N GLY A 107 -8.91 4.44 14.48
CA GLY A 107 -9.67 3.19 14.40
C GLY A 107 -9.11 2.13 13.48
N ILE A 108 -7.97 2.34 12.81
CA ILE A 108 -7.33 1.32 11.98
C ILE A 108 -6.43 0.41 12.82
N ARG A 109 -6.09 -0.78 12.28
CA ARG A 109 -5.12 -1.69 12.93
C ARG A 109 -3.71 -1.14 12.95
N ARG A 110 -3.34 -0.26 12.02
CA ARG A 110 -2.03 0.39 11.90
C ARG A 110 -0.91 -0.52 11.42
N TYR A 111 -0.77 -1.73 11.96
CA TYR A 111 0.28 -2.68 11.59
C TYR A 111 -0.28 -3.73 10.64
N GLY A 112 0.48 -4.06 9.60
CA GLY A 112 0.14 -5.12 8.69
C GLY A 112 1.35 -5.94 8.31
N HIS A 113 1.12 -7.23 8.06
CA HIS A 113 2.15 -8.13 7.58
C HIS A 113 1.54 -9.24 6.72
N ALA A 114 2.35 -9.78 5.82
CA ALA A 114 2.00 -10.96 5.06
C ALA A 114 3.22 -11.75 4.66
N TYR A 115 3.05 -13.08 4.61
CA TYR A 115 3.94 -14.00 3.92
C TYR A 115 3.20 -14.52 2.70
N VAL A 116 3.79 -14.39 1.52
CA VAL A 116 3.16 -14.83 0.27
C VAL A 116 4.13 -15.69 -0.52
N PRO A 117 3.78 -16.96 -0.81
CA PRO A 117 4.54 -17.81 -1.71
C PRO A 117 4.05 -17.66 -3.15
N LEU A 118 4.95 -17.91 -4.08
CA LEU A 118 4.66 -18.22 -5.48
C LEU A 118 5.71 -19.23 -5.95
N ASP A 119 5.28 -20.46 -6.18
CA ASP A 119 6.16 -21.59 -6.48
C ASP A 119 7.35 -21.67 -5.50
N GLU A 120 8.57 -21.47 -5.96
CA GLU A 120 9.80 -21.51 -5.14
C GLU A 120 10.08 -20.21 -4.37
N ALA A 121 9.41 -19.10 -4.74
CA ALA A 121 9.63 -17.81 -4.09
C ALA A 121 8.72 -17.64 -2.87
N LEU A 122 9.25 -16.99 -1.85
CA LEU A 122 8.53 -16.63 -0.64
C LEU A 122 9.00 -15.26 -0.16
N SER A 123 8.11 -14.30 -0.11
CA SER A 123 8.39 -12.99 0.45
C SER A 123 7.60 -12.72 1.74
N ARG A 124 8.21 -11.90 2.60
CA ARG A 124 7.60 -11.30 3.79
C ARG A 124 7.57 -9.80 3.64
N VAL A 125 6.42 -9.20 3.90
CA VAL A 125 6.26 -7.75 4.00
C VAL A 125 5.67 -7.41 5.36
N VAL A 126 6.24 -6.42 6.04
CA VAL A 126 5.76 -5.88 7.31
C VAL A 126 5.73 -4.36 7.20
N LEU A 127 4.62 -3.73 7.60
CA LEU A 127 4.50 -2.29 7.58
C LEU A 127 3.85 -1.72 8.84
N ASP A 128 4.22 -0.47 9.14
CA ASP A 128 3.63 0.37 10.18
C ASP A 128 3.20 1.71 9.55
N LEU A 129 1.93 2.05 9.64
CA LEU A 129 1.40 3.36 9.23
C LEU A 129 1.82 4.45 10.24
N SER A 130 3.11 4.51 10.50
CA SER A 130 3.78 5.19 11.62
C SER A 130 3.77 6.72 11.55
N GLY A 131 3.44 7.32 10.40
CA GLY A 131 3.64 8.74 10.14
C GLY A 131 5.11 9.13 9.86
N ARG A 132 6.00 8.16 9.70
CA ARG A 132 7.43 8.36 9.43
C ARG A 132 7.89 7.45 8.29
N PRO A 133 8.62 7.98 7.29
CA PRO A 133 9.17 7.16 6.22
C PRO A 133 10.32 6.29 6.72
N GLY A 134 10.40 5.07 6.23
CA GLY A 134 11.50 4.14 6.46
C GLY A 134 11.35 2.92 5.58
N LEU A 135 12.36 2.60 4.78
CA LEU A 135 12.38 1.45 3.88
C LEU A 135 13.55 0.55 4.18
N GLU A 136 13.27 -0.72 4.43
CA GLU A 136 14.23 -1.81 4.38
C GLU A 136 13.82 -2.75 3.24
N PHE A 137 14.64 -2.84 2.21
CA PHE A 137 14.32 -3.60 0.99
C PHE A 137 15.39 -4.65 0.71
N ASN A 138 15.09 -5.88 1.05
CA ASN A 138 15.96 -7.05 0.97
C ASN A 138 15.43 -8.05 -0.06
N VAL A 139 15.60 -7.77 -1.35
CA VAL A 139 15.22 -8.67 -2.44
C VAL A 139 16.46 -8.99 -3.28
N PRO A 140 17.08 -10.16 -3.09
CA PRO A 140 18.31 -10.52 -3.79
C PRO A 140 17.96 -11.02 -5.20
N PHE A 141 17.68 -10.10 -6.12
CA PHE A 141 17.44 -10.45 -7.50
C PHE A 141 18.64 -11.15 -8.13
N THR A 142 18.39 -12.21 -8.90
CA THR A 142 19.43 -12.97 -9.60
C THR A 142 19.70 -12.43 -11.01
N ARG A 143 18.88 -11.49 -11.47
CA ARG A 143 18.96 -10.84 -12.79
C ARG A 143 18.74 -9.34 -12.62
N SER A 144 19.34 -8.54 -13.49
CA SER A 144 19.16 -7.09 -13.54
C SER A 144 17.84 -6.65 -14.18
N ALA A 145 17.16 -7.55 -14.91
CA ALA A 145 15.90 -7.22 -15.57
C ALA A 145 14.94 -8.42 -15.63
N VAL A 146 13.64 -8.13 -15.64
CA VAL A 146 12.56 -9.07 -15.94
C VAL A 146 11.84 -8.58 -17.19
N GLY A 147 11.96 -9.32 -18.31
CA GLY A 147 11.61 -8.78 -19.61
C GLY A 147 12.51 -7.59 -19.95
N GLY A 148 11.93 -6.46 -20.25
CA GLY A 148 12.65 -5.19 -20.46
C GLY A 148 12.68 -4.28 -19.23
N PHE A 149 12.13 -4.70 -18.09
CA PHE A 149 12.00 -3.88 -16.87
C PHE A 149 13.20 -4.09 -15.94
N ASP A 150 13.88 -3.01 -15.55
CA ASP A 150 15.00 -3.03 -14.61
C ASP A 150 14.51 -3.32 -13.20
N VAL A 151 15.13 -4.30 -12.51
CA VAL A 151 14.69 -4.70 -11.17
C VAL A 151 15.02 -3.67 -10.08
N ASP A 152 16.00 -2.80 -10.30
CA ASP A 152 16.35 -1.74 -9.34
C ASP A 152 15.20 -0.73 -9.18
N LEU A 153 14.35 -0.58 -10.19
CA LEU A 153 13.19 0.32 -10.18
C LEU A 153 12.10 -0.09 -9.17
N PHE A 154 12.09 -1.33 -8.70
CA PHE A 154 11.18 -1.69 -7.60
C PHE A 154 11.55 -1.00 -6.29
N HIS A 155 12.85 -0.85 -6.02
CA HIS A 155 13.32 -0.06 -4.88
C HIS A 155 12.85 1.39 -5.00
N GLU A 156 13.02 2.01 -6.19
CA GLU A 156 12.63 3.40 -6.43
C GLU A 156 11.12 3.61 -6.28
N PHE A 157 10.31 2.68 -6.79
CA PHE A 157 8.85 2.70 -6.58
C PHE A 157 8.49 2.71 -5.09
N PHE A 158 9.04 1.76 -4.32
CA PHE A 158 8.74 1.69 -2.89
C PHE A 158 9.30 2.88 -2.12
N GLN A 159 10.49 3.37 -2.46
CA GLN A 159 11.07 4.54 -1.82
C GLN A 159 10.23 5.81 -2.07
N GLY A 160 9.80 6.02 -3.32
CA GLY A 160 8.87 7.10 -3.68
C GLY A 160 7.56 7.01 -2.90
N PHE A 161 6.95 5.82 -2.85
CA PHE A 161 5.71 5.58 -2.10
C PHE A 161 5.90 5.85 -0.61
N ILE A 162 6.90 5.26 0.02
CA ILE A 162 7.14 5.33 1.47
C ILE A 162 7.40 6.76 1.94
N ASN A 163 8.19 7.52 1.19
CA ASN A 163 8.52 8.91 1.52
C ASN A 163 7.28 9.81 1.56
N HIS A 164 6.25 9.51 0.75
CA HIS A 164 5.05 10.32 0.61
C HIS A 164 3.83 9.75 1.33
N ALA A 165 3.83 8.43 1.59
CA ALA A 165 2.84 7.77 2.44
C ALA A 165 3.15 7.90 3.94
N ASN A 166 4.39 8.29 4.31
CA ASN A 166 4.88 8.33 5.68
C ASN A 166 4.67 6.99 6.41
N VAL A 167 5.18 5.93 5.80
CA VAL A 167 5.06 4.54 6.28
C VAL A 167 6.45 3.98 6.54
N THR A 168 6.58 3.13 7.55
CA THR A 168 7.75 2.27 7.72
C THR A 168 7.45 0.92 7.08
N LEU A 169 8.30 0.48 6.15
CA LEU A 169 8.13 -0.74 5.36
C LEU A 169 9.38 -1.62 5.40
N HIS A 170 9.20 -2.88 5.71
CA HIS A 170 10.23 -3.92 5.59
C HIS A 170 9.79 -4.94 4.55
N VAL A 171 10.65 -5.21 3.59
CA VAL A 171 10.46 -6.16 2.49
C VAL A 171 11.61 -7.15 2.49
N ASP A 172 11.31 -8.42 2.65
CA ASP A 172 12.30 -9.49 2.56
C ASP A 172 11.82 -10.57 1.58
N CYS A 173 12.58 -10.86 0.55
CA CYS A 173 12.45 -12.09 -0.21
C CYS A 173 13.27 -13.18 0.49
N LEU A 174 12.59 -14.07 1.20
CA LEU A 174 13.21 -15.10 2.03
C LEU A 174 13.78 -16.26 1.20
N ARG A 175 13.17 -16.51 0.04
CA ARG A 175 13.54 -17.52 -0.94
C ARG A 175 13.04 -17.09 -2.33
N GLY A 176 13.70 -17.55 -3.37
CA GLY A 176 13.29 -17.38 -4.75
C GLY A 176 14.51 -17.38 -5.68
N GLU A 177 14.35 -17.96 -6.84
CA GLU A 177 15.37 -18.01 -7.90
C GLU A 177 14.91 -17.25 -9.16
N ASN A 178 13.61 -17.26 -9.44
CA ASN A 178 13.00 -16.53 -10.54
C ASN A 178 12.68 -15.11 -10.11
N SER A 179 13.34 -14.10 -10.70
CA SER A 179 13.15 -12.69 -10.32
C SER A 179 11.71 -12.19 -10.54
N HIS A 180 10.96 -12.73 -11.49
CA HIS A 180 9.53 -12.45 -11.65
C HIS A 180 8.74 -12.94 -10.40
N HIS A 181 8.97 -14.20 -9.99
CA HIS A 181 8.29 -14.75 -8.81
C HIS A 181 8.69 -14.00 -7.52
N GLN A 182 9.96 -13.61 -7.40
CA GLN A 182 10.44 -12.82 -6.27
C GLN A 182 9.66 -11.50 -6.14
N VAL A 183 9.61 -10.70 -7.22
CA VAL A 183 8.93 -9.41 -7.16
C VAL A 183 7.41 -9.55 -7.04
N GLU A 184 6.81 -10.50 -7.75
CA GLU A 184 5.36 -10.68 -7.67
C GLU A 184 4.91 -11.09 -6.26
N THR A 185 5.69 -11.93 -5.55
CA THR A 185 5.41 -12.26 -4.13
C THR A 185 5.53 -11.04 -3.24
N VAL A 186 6.46 -10.11 -3.52
CA VAL A 186 6.59 -8.83 -2.79
C VAL A 186 5.33 -7.98 -2.96
N PHE A 187 4.88 -7.74 -4.20
CA PHE A 187 3.71 -6.90 -4.46
C PHE A 187 2.42 -7.50 -3.90
N LYS A 188 2.25 -8.82 -4.01
CA LYS A 188 1.13 -9.55 -3.36
C LYS A 188 1.16 -9.40 -1.84
N ALA A 189 2.33 -9.59 -1.23
CA ALA A 189 2.50 -9.48 0.21
C ALA A 189 2.28 -8.03 0.68
N PHE A 190 2.74 -7.04 -0.08
CA PHE A 190 2.49 -5.62 0.20
C PHE A 190 1.00 -5.28 0.17
N GLY A 191 0.27 -5.69 -0.87
CA GLY A 191 -1.18 -5.51 -0.95
C GLY A 191 -1.91 -6.11 0.27
N ARG A 192 -1.56 -7.35 0.65
CA ARG A 192 -2.16 -8.00 1.83
C ARG A 192 -1.79 -7.32 3.14
N ALA A 193 -0.56 -6.86 3.29
CA ALA A 193 -0.10 -6.14 4.48
C ALA A 193 -0.81 -4.78 4.60
N LEU A 194 -0.97 -4.04 3.49
CA LEU A 194 -1.76 -2.81 3.45
C LEU A 194 -3.20 -3.06 3.87
N ARG A 195 -3.86 -4.07 3.29
CA ARG A 195 -5.22 -4.44 3.66
C ARG A 195 -5.36 -4.69 5.15
N MET A 196 -4.44 -5.47 5.75
CA MET A 196 -4.44 -5.76 7.18
C MET A 196 -4.28 -4.49 8.03
N ALA A 197 -3.33 -3.61 7.67
CA ALA A 197 -3.07 -2.38 8.42
C ALA A 197 -4.22 -1.38 8.35
N LEU A 198 -4.93 -1.35 7.22
CA LEU A 198 -6.05 -0.46 6.94
C LEU A 198 -7.38 -0.95 7.51
N GLU A 199 -7.48 -2.23 7.90
CA GLU A 199 -8.70 -2.77 8.51
C GLU A 199 -9.09 -1.96 9.74
N LEU A 200 -10.38 -1.65 9.84
CA LEU A 200 -10.93 -1.00 11.03
C LEU A 200 -11.02 -2.03 12.17
N ASP A 201 -10.52 -1.65 13.32
CA ASP A 201 -10.67 -2.43 14.55
C ASP A 201 -11.85 -1.87 15.35
N PRO A 202 -12.98 -2.62 15.47
CA PRO A 202 -14.14 -2.15 16.21
C PRO A 202 -13.84 -1.80 17.68
N ARG A 203 -12.80 -2.41 18.27
CA ARG A 203 -12.38 -2.14 19.65
C ARG A 203 -11.58 -0.84 19.78
N MET A 204 -11.12 -0.27 18.65
CA MET A 204 -10.34 0.96 18.57
C MET A 204 -11.12 2.10 17.87
N ALA A 205 -12.44 1.96 17.71
CA ALA A 205 -13.27 2.93 17.00
C ALA A 205 -13.03 4.37 17.49
N GLY A 206 -12.62 5.26 16.59
CA GLY A 206 -12.31 6.67 16.90
C GLY A 206 -11.04 6.91 17.72
N VAL A 207 -10.32 5.86 18.11
CA VAL A 207 -9.09 5.97 18.92
C VAL A 207 -7.85 6.00 18.00
N MET A 208 -6.91 6.90 18.31
CA MET A 208 -5.60 6.93 17.67
C MET A 208 -4.79 5.68 18.11
N PRO A 209 -4.33 4.81 17.18
CA PRO A 209 -3.58 3.61 17.53
C PRO A 209 -2.11 3.93 17.87
N SER A 210 -1.91 4.84 18.81
CA SER A 210 -0.59 5.31 19.25
C SER A 210 -0.62 5.75 20.71
N THR A 211 0.35 5.27 21.49
CA THR A 211 0.55 5.72 22.89
C THR A 211 0.94 7.20 23.00
N LYS A 212 1.41 7.81 21.88
CA LYS A 212 1.73 9.24 21.79
C LYS A 212 0.50 10.12 21.50
N GLY A 213 -0.66 9.51 21.13
CA GLY A 213 -1.85 10.23 20.74
C GLY A 213 -1.79 10.87 19.35
N SER A 214 -0.73 10.63 18.58
CA SER A 214 -0.51 11.10 17.20
C SER A 214 0.29 10.10 16.36
N LEU A 215 0.13 10.17 15.04
CA LEU A 215 0.88 9.43 14.00
C LEU A 215 1.27 10.38 12.86
#